data_7ecb6f55969482dafcf912292b6178f0
#
_entry.id   7ecb6f55969482dafcf912292b6178f0
#
_cell.length_a   1.000
_cell.length_b   1.000
_cell.length_c   1.000
_cell.angle_alpha   90.00
_cell.angle_beta   90.00
_cell.angle_gamma   90.00
#
_symmetry.space_group_name_H-M   'P 1'
#
loop_
_entity.id
_entity.type
_entity.pdbx_description
1 polymer ?
#
loop_
_entity_poly.entity_id
_entity_poly.type
_entity_poly.pdbx_seq_one_letter_code
_entity_poly.pdbx_strand_id
1 'polypeptide(L)'
;ETAKQAAGAVQKTGDEMSGKLTLPQTSSFGVNINNTLGGSSIAIGDNDTGLKGNGDGNLAFMANNVLAGYFNENELQHQKRMLTKNFQALVDNNWPEGAGGFSGQLSSEAPFSVPMVHRQNNDNNFFPLLKGKVSLESGYPVAASFGILTSGNTNFPQIAIHAKTDFDVNDKIWVFDVATGEFRAPGRITATEILLSGKSRVGPDGNLYGDVWGGWLNDFLINNYNRKNTASLGDYGWVRDESTGFIMQWGTLGSSNGTYNFPREFPASCFAVFVTNNNQQGGSVDNAFGYPVSKSQFFAATKASTDGNVVNGYPVVWFAIGR
;
A
#
# COMPACT_ATOMS: atom_id res chain seq x y z
N GLU A 1 -9.64 90.79 12.46
CA GLU A 1 -9.60 89.67 11.53
C GLU A 1 -8.73 88.51 12.06
N THR A 2 -7.57 88.77 12.66
CA THR A 2 -6.67 87.76 13.21
C THR A 2 -7.24 86.97 14.37
N ALA A 3 -8.02 87.54 15.27
CA ALA A 3 -8.65 86.81 16.39
C ALA A 3 -9.74 85.84 15.93
N LYS A 4 -10.47 86.20 14.85
CA LYS A 4 -11.53 85.37 14.27
C LYS A 4 -10.93 84.20 13.49
N GLN A 5 -9.78 84.37 12.90
CA GLN A 5 -9.04 83.31 12.22
C GLN A 5 -8.38 82.37 13.26
N ALA A 6 -7.90 82.83 14.36
CA ALA A 6 -7.31 82.02 15.42
C ALA A 6 -8.37 81.18 16.17
N ALA A 7 -9.57 81.69 16.33
CA ALA A 7 -10.70 80.96 16.95
C ALA A 7 -11.26 79.81 16.07
N GLY A 8 -10.94 79.82 14.79
CA GLY A 8 -11.30 78.71 13.87
C GLY A 8 -10.17 77.73 13.63
N ALA A 9 -9.00 77.91 14.22
CA ALA A 9 -7.88 77.01 14.06
C ALA A 9 -7.92 75.82 15.05
N VAL A 10 -7.65 74.63 14.59
CA VAL A 10 -7.53 73.45 15.45
C VAL A 10 -6.40 73.63 16.44
N GLN A 11 -6.70 73.46 17.71
CA GLN A 11 -5.75 73.70 18.80
C GLN A 11 -4.73 72.58 18.93
N LYS A 12 -3.49 72.89 19.31
CA LYS A 12 -2.42 71.87 19.49
C LYS A 12 -2.69 70.91 20.63
N THR A 13 -3.54 71.24 21.57
CA THR A 13 -3.91 70.39 22.73
C THR A 13 -5.09 69.46 22.45
N GLY A 14 -5.60 69.50 21.23
CA GLY A 14 -6.82 68.77 20.80
C GLY A 14 -8.00 69.70 20.71
N ASP A 15 -8.89 69.43 19.75
CA ASP A 15 -10.09 70.19 19.49
C ASP A 15 -11.14 69.26 18.85
N GLU A 16 -12.41 69.55 19.10
CA GLU A 16 -13.52 68.81 18.47
C GLU A 16 -13.98 69.58 17.24
N MET A 17 -13.90 68.87 16.10
CA MET A 17 -14.35 69.41 14.82
C MET A 17 -15.79 69.09 14.59
N SER A 18 -16.66 70.05 14.55
CA SER A 18 -18.07 69.92 14.25
C SER A 18 -18.38 69.77 12.75
N GLY A 19 -17.35 69.84 11.89
CA GLY A 19 -17.44 69.75 10.45
C GLY A 19 -16.49 68.75 9.85
N LYS A 20 -16.63 68.50 8.57
CA LYS A 20 -15.73 67.58 7.82
C LYS A 20 -14.30 68.13 7.81
N LEU A 21 -13.34 67.32 8.31
CA LEU A 21 -11.93 67.60 8.14
C LEU A 21 -11.52 67.32 6.70
N THR A 22 -11.19 68.37 5.96
CA THR A 22 -10.57 68.26 4.65
C THR A 22 -9.05 68.51 4.83
N LEU A 23 -8.27 67.45 4.83
CA LEU A 23 -6.80 67.55 4.91
C LEU A 23 -6.26 67.82 3.51
N PRO A 24 -5.32 68.77 3.36
CA PRO A 24 -4.51 68.81 2.14
C PRO A 24 -3.77 67.51 1.96
N GLN A 25 -3.50 67.12 0.73
CA GLN A 25 -2.77 65.90 0.41
C GLN A 25 -1.33 65.86 0.99
N THR A 26 -0.91 66.95 1.60
CA THR A 26 0.42 67.12 2.26
C THR A 26 0.36 66.89 3.77
N SER A 27 -0.74 66.39 4.33
CA SER A 27 -0.85 66.29 5.79
C SER A 27 0.00 65.22 6.40
N SER A 28 0.42 65.41 7.65
CA SER A 28 1.25 64.44 8.42
C SER A 28 0.54 63.14 8.80
N PHE A 29 -0.71 62.91 8.41
CA PHE A 29 -1.41 61.63 8.54
C PHE A 29 -1.13 60.65 7.39
N GLY A 30 -0.05 60.83 6.65
CA GLY A 30 0.32 59.97 5.57
C GLY A 30 -0.46 60.18 4.26
N VAL A 31 -1.23 61.25 4.17
CA VAL A 31 -1.88 61.61 2.92
C VAL A 31 -0.86 62.31 2.04
N ASN A 32 -0.36 61.60 1.03
CA ASN A 32 0.61 62.15 0.10
C ASN A 32 -0.04 63.17 -0.84
N ILE A 33 0.67 64.28 -1.08
CA ILE A 33 0.20 65.38 -1.95
C ILE A 33 -0.06 64.90 -3.42
N ASN A 34 0.63 63.83 -3.80
CA ASN A 34 0.51 63.20 -5.13
C ASN A 34 -0.26 61.89 -5.07
N ASN A 35 -1.19 61.74 -4.11
CA ASN A 35 -2.00 60.51 -3.98
C ASN A 35 -2.67 60.16 -5.33
N THR A 36 -2.17 59.10 -5.98
CA THR A 36 -2.65 58.63 -7.27
C THR A 36 -3.74 57.57 -7.15
N LEU A 37 -4.09 57.14 -5.91
CA LEU A 37 -5.19 56.20 -5.69
C LEU A 37 -6.57 56.84 -5.99
N GLY A 38 -6.63 58.19 -6.03
CA GLY A 38 -7.85 58.92 -6.30
C GLY A 38 -8.74 59.22 -5.08
N GLY A 39 -9.95 59.67 -5.33
CA GLY A 39 -10.87 60.01 -4.24
C GLY A 39 -11.23 58.85 -3.32
N SER A 40 -11.68 59.17 -2.09
CA SER A 40 -12.03 58.19 -1.06
C SER A 40 -10.87 57.24 -0.68
N SER A 41 -9.62 57.72 -0.66
CA SER A 41 -8.43 56.94 -0.35
C SER A 41 -7.48 57.64 0.63
N ILE A 42 -6.67 56.84 1.30
CA ILE A 42 -5.59 57.25 2.14
C ILE A 42 -4.29 56.57 1.64
N ALA A 43 -3.35 57.37 1.11
CA ALA A 43 -2.03 56.85 0.73
C ALA A 43 -1.11 56.93 1.97
N ILE A 44 -0.38 55.86 2.21
CA ILE A 44 0.48 55.70 3.39
C ILE A 44 1.94 55.39 2.93
N GLY A 45 2.81 56.30 3.26
CA GLY A 45 4.24 56.17 2.92
C GLY A 45 4.58 56.74 1.55
N ASP A 46 4.05 56.17 0.48
CA ASP A 46 4.16 56.65 -0.90
C ASP A 46 2.82 57.14 -1.47
N ASN A 47 2.74 57.45 -2.74
CA ASN A 47 1.57 58.05 -3.36
C ASN A 47 0.53 57.06 -3.90
N ASP A 48 0.84 55.75 -3.89
CA ASP A 48 0.01 54.72 -4.56
C ASP A 48 -0.17 53.44 -3.74
N THR A 49 0.23 53.45 -2.47
CA THR A 49 0.01 52.39 -1.50
C THR A 49 -0.89 52.86 -0.37
N GLY A 50 -1.92 52.12 0.02
CA GLY A 50 -2.83 52.53 1.07
C GLY A 50 -4.19 51.86 1.06
N LEU A 51 -5.20 52.60 1.58
CA LEU A 51 -6.58 52.15 1.64
C LEU A 51 -7.46 52.97 0.68
N LYS A 52 -8.45 52.32 0.07
CA LYS A 52 -9.35 52.96 -0.88
C LYS A 52 -10.77 52.43 -0.72
N GLY A 53 -11.76 53.33 -0.66
CA GLY A 53 -13.14 52.94 -0.77
C GLY A 53 -13.40 52.31 -2.16
N ASN A 54 -14.00 51.14 -2.18
CA ASN A 54 -14.26 50.36 -3.40
C ASN A 54 -15.76 50.02 -3.54
N GLY A 55 -16.60 51.01 -3.27
CA GLY A 55 -18.04 50.89 -3.23
C GLY A 55 -18.59 50.85 -1.80
N ASP A 56 -19.93 50.76 -1.67
CA ASP A 56 -20.58 50.71 -0.37
C ASP A 56 -20.20 49.43 0.39
N GLY A 57 -19.81 49.59 1.65
CA GLY A 57 -19.39 48.43 2.49
C GLY A 57 -18.10 47.73 2.10
N ASN A 58 -17.31 48.26 1.13
CA ASN A 58 -16.11 47.60 0.63
C ASN A 58 -14.86 48.51 0.77
N LEU A 59 -13.83 48.04 1.45
CA LEU A 59 -12.55 48.70 1.62
C LEU A 59 -11.41 47.91 0.97
N ALA A 60 -10.77 48.51 -0.04
CA ALA A 60 -9.68 47.92 -0.76
C ALA A 60 -8.32 48.24 -0.11
N PHE A 61 -7.42 47.26 -0.11
CA PHE A 61 -5.97 47.39 0.16
C PHE A 61 -5.24 47.59 -1.16
N MET A 62 -4.55 48.71 -1.30
CA MET A 62 -3.78 49.07 -2.50
C MET A 62 -2.30 48.99 -2.25
N ALA A 63 -1.52 48.47 -3.18
CA ALA A 63 -0.07 48.47 -3.15
C ALA A 63 0.46 48.77 -4.58
N ASN A 64 1.24 49.84 -4.73
CA ASN A 64 1.73 50.32 -6.03
C ASN A 64 0.60 50.45 -7.06
N ASN A 65 -0.49 51.12 -6.67
CA ASN A 65 -1.69 51.30 -7.46
C ASN A 65 -2.37 50.00 -7.98
N VAL A 66 -2.03 48.84 -7.35
CA VAL A 66 -2.61 47.52 -7.65
C VAL A 66 -3.45 47.06 -6.48
N LEU A 67 -4.65 46.51 -6.76
CA LEU A 67 -5.48 45.89 -5.73
C LEU A 67 -4.76 44.68 -5.13
N ALA A 68 -4.48 44.75 -3.84
CA ALA A 68 -3.87 43.67 -3.09
C ALA A 68 -4.89 42.77 -2.39
N GLY A 69 -6.08 43.32 -2.10
CA GLY A 69 -7.18 42.63 -1.48
C GLY A 69 -8.24 43.65 -1.02
N TYR A 70 -9.32 43.13 -0.46
CA TYR A 70 -10.36 43.97 0.15
C TYR A 70 -11.06 43.20 1.28
N PHE A 71 -11.81 43.91 2.10
CA PHE A 71 -12.79 43.31 2.99
C PHE A 71 -14.16 44.01 2.83
N ASN A 72 -15.18 43.22 3.04
CA ASN A 72 -16.56 43.65 3.12
C ASN A 72 -17.29 42.88 4.23
N GLU A 73 -18.61 42.95 4.30
CA GLU A 73 -19.41 42.25 5.32
C GLU A 73 -19.34 40.73 5.26
N ASN A 74 -18.98 40.16 4.09
CA ASN A 74 -19.00 38.72 3.86
C ASN A 74 -17.62 38.08 3.86
N GLU A 75 -16.57 38.82 3.45
CA GLU A 75 -15.27 38.22 3.21
C GLU A 75 -14.09 39.20 3.38
N LEU A 76 -12.92 38.60 3.65
CA LEU A 76 -11.63 39.23 3.48
C LEU A 76 -10.90 38.56 2.32
N GLN A 77 -10.88 39.21 1.16
CA GLN A 77 -10.26 38.67 -0.03
C GLN A 77 -8.81 39.16 -0.20
N HIS A 78 -7.92 38.23 -0.53
CA HIS A 78 -6.53 38.51 -0.90
C HIS A 78 -6.30 38.22 -2.39
N GLN A 79 -5.88 39.24 -3.16
CA GLN A 79 -5.50 39.08 -4.57
C GLN A 79 -4.04 38.63 -4.73
N LYS A 80 -3.27 38.63 -3.66
CA LYS A 80 -1.87 38.27 -3.63
C LYS A 80 -1.65 37.06 -2.71
N ARG A 81 -0.51 36.37 -2.89
CA ARG A 81 -0.13 35.27 -2.01
C ARG A 81 -0.06 35.73 -0.55
N MET A 82 -0.77 35.04 0.32
CA MET A 82 -0.67 35.23 1.76
C MET A 82 0.46 34.37 2.31
N LEU A 83 1.40 34.98 3.02
CA LEU A 83 2.44 34.30 3.75
C LEU A 83 2.09 34.34 5.23
N THR A 84 1.89 33.19 5.82
CA THR A 84 1.62 33.05 7.25
C THR A 84 2.62 32.09 7.88
N LYS A 85 2.98 32.30 9.13
CA LYS A 85 3.79 31.35 9.88
C LYS A 85 2.97 30.10 10.25
N ASN A 86 1.72 30.31 10.66
CA ASN A 86 0.76 29.25 10.97
C ASN A 86 -0.57 29.63 10.37
N PHE A 87 -1.35 28.65 9.94
CA PHE A 87 -2.71 28.82 9.51
C PHE A 87 -3.62 27.91 10.33
N GLN A 88 -4.64 28.49 10.94
CA GLN A 88 -5.68 27.77 11.66
C GLN A 88 -7.03 28.30 11.20
N ALA A 89 -7.87 27.44 10.65
CA ALA A 89 -9.26 27.77 10.42
C ALA A 89 -10.04 27.59 11.73
N LEU A 90 -10.68 28.67 12.20
CA LEU A 90 -11.64 28.60 13.30
C LEU A 90 -12.98 28.14 12.70
N VAL A 91 -13.45 27.01 13.16
CA VAL A 91 -14.80 26.50 12.84
C VAL A 91 -15.59 26.60 14.13
N ASP A 92 -16.35 27.67 14.26
CA ASP A 92 -17.11 27.99 15.45
C ASP A 92 -18.29 27.01 15.56
N ASN A 93 -18.13 25.93 16.30
CA ASN A 93 -19.10 24.85 16.58
C ASN A 93 -19.96 24.32 15.40
N ASN A 94 -19.86 24.94 14.24
CA ASN A 94 -20.59 24.58 13.02
C ASN A 94 -19.59 24.41 11.87
N TRP A 95 -19.47 23.22 11.36
CA TRP A 95 -18.86 23.00 10.07
C TRP A 95 -19.68 23.68 8.97
N PRO A 96 -19.07 24.07 7.85
CA PRO A 96 -19.83 24.57 6.69
C PRO A 96 -20.95 23.61 6.33
N GLU A 97 -22.09 24.17 5.93
CA GLU A 97 -23.27 23.40 5.56
C GLU A 97 -22.91 22.33 4.49
N GLY A 98 -23.40 21.13 4.67
CA GLY A 98 -23.11 20.00 3.77
C GLY A 98 -21.80 19.27 4.01
N ALA A 99 -20.93 19.73 4.92
CA ALA A 99 -19.64 19.08 5.20
C ALA A 99 -19.79 17.66 5.77
N GLY A 100 -20.92 17.32 6.41
CA GLY A 100 -21.20 16.01 6.99
C GLY A 100 -21.82 14.97 6.07
N GLY A 101 -22.34 15.34 4.91
CA GLY A 101 -23.04 14.45 3.97
C GLY A 101 -22.24 14.14 2.72
N PHE A 102 -22.13 12.86 2.34
CA PHE A 102 -21.41 12.48 1.10
C PHE A 102 -22.14 12.91 -0.17
N SER A 103 -23.48 12.95 -0.16
CA SER A 103 -24.28 13.32 -1.34
C SER A 103 -24.12 14.77 -1.76
N GLY A 104 -23.78 15.67 -0.84
CA GLY A 104 -23.62 17.09 -1.08
C GLY A 104 -22.19 17.56 -1.39
N GLN A 105 -21.22 16.65 -1.52
CA GLN A 105 -19.80 17.01 -1.60
C GLN A 105 -19.42 17.87 -2.82
N LEU A 106 -20.18 17.82 -3.91
CA LEU A 106 -19.93 18.66 -5.09
C LEU A 106 -20.42 20.11 -4.91
N SER A 107 -21.31 20.36 -3.97
CA SER A 107 -21.93 21.67 -3.71
C SER A 107 -21.61 22.25 -2.33
N SER A 108 -20.97 21.47 -1.46
CA SER A 108 -20.57 21.89 -0.12
C SER A 108 -19.14 22.43 -0.09
N GLU A 109 -18.85 23.17 0.97
CA GLU A 109 -17.53 23.74 1.22
C GLU A 109 -16.90 23.13 2.47
N ALA A 110 -15.61 23.34 2.59
CA ALA A 110 -14.81 22.96 3.74
C ALA A 110 -13.97 24.16 4.20
N PRO A 111 -13.41 24.17 5.42
CA PRO A 111 -12.49 25.23 5.88
C PRO A 111 -11.32 25.48 4.93
N PHE A 112 -10.95 24.47 4.14
CA PHE A 112 -10.00 24.57 3.04
C PHE A 112 -10.69 24.05 1.79
N SER A 113 -11.25 24.91 0.98
CA SER A 113 -11.87 24.56 -0.28
C SER A 113 -11.21 25.28 -1.45
N VAL A 114 -11.16 24.61 -2.58
CA VAL A 114 -10.81 25.19 -3.87
C VAL A 114 -12.05 25.10 -4.74
N PRO A 115 -12.57 26.21 -5.24
CA PRO A 115 -13.76 26.19 -6.09
C PRO A 115 -13.60 25.26 -7.29
N MET A 116 -14.72 24.69 -7.75
CA MET A 116 -14.71 23.82 -8.93
C MET A 116 -14.15 24.54 -10.14
N VAL A 117 -13.21 23.90 -10.80
CA VAL A 117 -12.60 24.38 -12.04
C VAL A 117 -13.04 23.48 -13.20
N HIS A 118 -13.68 24.06 -14.20
CA HIS A 118 -14.06 23.35 -15.40
C HIS A 118 -12.86 23.24 -16.35
N ARG A 119 -12.51 22.01 -16.73
CA ARG A 119 -11.40 21.72 -17.64
C ARG A 119 -11.91 21.12 -18.94
N GLN A 120 -11.09 21.14 -19.97
CA GLN A 120 -11.41 20.50 -21.24
C GLN A 120 -11.33 18.98 -21.12
N ASN A 121 -12.07 18.26 -21.97
CA ASN A 121 -12.17 16.80 -21.93
C ASN A 121 -10.83 16.07 -22.12
N ASN A 122 -9.88 16.68 -22.82
CA ASN A 122 -8.55 16.14 -23.09
C ASN A 122 -7.48 16.61 -22.09
N ASP A 123 -7.86 17.28 -21.02
CA ASP A 123 -6.91 17.75 -20.00
C ASP A 123 -6.33 16.55 -19.23
N ASN A 124 -5.00 16.49 -19.22
CA ASN A 124 -4.24 15.46 -18.49
C ASN A 124 -3.22 16.16 -17.59
N ASN A 125 -3.70 16.63 -16.45
CA ASN A 125 -2.92 17.43 -15.51
C ASN A 125 -3.15 17.00 -14.07
N PHE A 126 -2.16 17.26 -13.24
CA PHE A 126 -2.25 17.11 -11.81
C PHE A 126 -2.48 18.47 -11.14
N PHE A 127 -3.53 18.57 -10.34
CA PHE A 127 -3.93 19.76 -9.59
C PHE A 127 -3.66 19.54 -8.10
N PRO A 128 -2.49 19.96 -7.57
CA PRO A 128 -2.18 19.79 -6.16
C PRO A 128 -3.03 20.72 -5.29
N LEU A 129 -3.73 20.17 -4.32
CA LEU A 129 -4.45 20.91 -3.29
C LEU A 129 -3.52 21.25 -2.10
N LEU A 130 -2.64 20.32 -1.75
CA LEU A 130 -1.60 20.49 -0.74
C LEU A 130 -0.24 20.10 -1.33
N LYS A 131 0.82 20.84 -0.99
CA LYS A 131 2.17 20.55 -1.47
C LYS A 131 3.24 20.96 -0.47
N GLY A 132 4.17 20.07 -0.18
CA GLY A 132 5.36 20.32 0.64
C GLY A 132 6.64 19.95 -0.10
N LYS A 133 7.76 20.58 0.28
CA LYS A 133 9.09 20.27 -0.23
C LYS A 133 10.06 20.24 0.93
N VAL A 134 10.95 19.25 0.96
CA VAL A 134 12.02 19.11 1.95
C VAL A 134 13.31 18.76 1.21
N SER A 135 14.41 19.36 1.64
CA SER A 135 15.76 19.01 1.22
C SER A 135 16.63 18.78 2.45
N LEU A 136 17.48 17.79 2.38
CA LEU A 136 18.51 17.56 3.40
C LEU A 136 19.78 18.34 3.04
N GLU A 137 20.60 18.69 4.03
CA GLU A 137 21.85 19.46 3.82
C GLU A 137 22.81 18.75 2.86
N SER A 138 22.97 17.45 3.01
CA SER A 138 23.82 16.59 2.17
C SER A 138 23.05 15.44 1.51
N GLY A 139 21.73 15.58 1.37
CA GLY A 139 20.86 14.54 0.83
C GLY A 139 20.03 15.03 -0.36
N TYR A 140 19.09 14.20 -0.74
CA TYR A 140 18.24 14.46 -1.90
C TYR A 140 16.94 15.18 -1.49
N PRO A 141 16.45 16.13 -2.32
CA PRO A 141 15.17 16.77 -2.10
C PRO A 141 14.01 15.85 -2.48
N VAL A 142 12.88 16.09 -1.81
CA VAL A 142 11.60 15.48 -2.18
C VAL A 142 10.50 16.53 -2.17
N ALA A 143 9.60 16.45 -3.14
CA ALA A 143 8.32 17.15 -3.14
C ALA A 143 7.21 16.13 -2.96
N ALA A 144 6.29 16.38 -2.02
CA ALA A 144 5.09 15.57 -1.82
C ALA A 144 3.85 16.44 -2.01
N SER A 145 2.82 15.90 -2.65
CA SER A 145 1.56 16.61 -2.88
C SER A 145 0.37 15.66 -2.89
N PHE A 146 -0.77 16.20 -2.48
CA PHE A 146 -2.08 15.57 -2.58
C PHE A 146 -2.96 16.42 -3.48
N GLY A 147 -3.73 15.80 -4.38
CA GLY A 147 -4.52 16.54 -5.33
C GLY A 147 -5.39 15.68 -6.25
N ILE A 148 -5.85 16.30 -7.32
CA ILE A 148 -6.73 15.73 -8.32
C ILE A 148 -5.96 15.56 -9.63
N LEU A 149 -6.10 14.41 -10.26
CA LEU A 149 -5.48 14.06 -11.54
C LEU A 149 -6.57 13.87 -12.59
N THR A 150 -6.53 14.67 -13.66
CA THR A 150 -7.37 14.45 -14.84
C THR A 150 -6.69 13.43 -15.76
N SER A 151 -7.49 12.65 -16.51
CA SER A 151 -7.00 11.47 -17.24
C SER A 151 -6.82 11.69 -18.76
N GLY A 152 -7.04 12.91 -19.26
CA GLY A 152 -6.99 13.23 -20.69
C GLY A 152 -8.20 12.75 -21.49
N ASN A 153 -9.26 12.37 -20.81
CA ASN A 153 -10.53 11.94 -21.40
C ASN A 153 -11.72 12.35 -20.50
N THR A 154 -12.91 11.89 -20.80
CA THR A 154 -14.15 12.23 -20.08
C THR A 154 -14.41 11.40 -18.83
N ASN A 155 -13.47 10.53 -18.42
CA ASN A 155 -13.60 9.75 -17.19
C ASN A 155 -13.51 10.65 -15.95
N PHE A 156 -13.99 10.14 -14.82
CA PHE A 156 -13.86 10.84 -13.55
C PHE A 156 -12.40 11.17 -13.25
N PRO A 157 -12.11 12.41 -12.83
CA PRO A 157 -10.81 12.72 -12.25
C PRO A 157 -10.52 11.84 -11.05
N GLN A 158 -9.25 11.50 -10.86
CA GLN A 158 -8.78 10.62 -9.80
C GLN A 158 -8.21 11.43 -8.64
N ILE A 159 -8.26 10.89 -7.44
CA ILE A 159 -7.55 11.43 -6.29
C ILE A 159 -6.13 10.84 -6.30
N ALA A 160 -5.11 11.68 -6.16
CA ALA A 160 -3.73 11.22 -6.21
C ALA A 160 -2.85 11.82 -5.11
N ILE A 161 -1.93 10.99 -4.60
CA ILE A 161 -0.76 11.43 -3.85
C ILE A 161 0.44 11.27 -4.76
N HIS A 162 1.22 12.34 -4.90
CA HIS A 162 2.38 12.36 -5.78
C HIS A 162 3.63 12.68 -4.99
N ALA A 163 4.69 11.91 -5.18
CA ALA A 163 6.01 12.17 -4.66
C ALA A 163 7.02 12.27 -5.82
N LYS A 164 7.79 13.34 -5.83
CA LYS A 164 8.82 13.64 -6.84
C LYS A 164 10.16 13.85 -6.15
N THR A 165 11.17 13.17 -6.66
CA THR A 165 12.58 13.42 -6.32
C THR A 165 13.20 14.39 -7.35
N ASP A 166 14.48 14.66 -7.24
CA ASP A 166 15.27 15.41 -8.21
C ASP A 166 15.59 14.61 -9.49
N PHE A 167 15.34 13.29 -9.48
CA PHE A 167 15.46 12.44 -10.67
C PHE A 167 14.14 12.38 -11.44
N ASP A 168 14.16 12.70 -12.73
CA ASP A 168 12.96 12.79 -13.56
C ASP A 168 12.19 11.48 -13.72
N VAL A 169 12.86 10.34 -13.57
CA VAL A 169 12.27 9.02 -13.77
C VAL A 169 11.66 8.39 -12.51
N ASN A 170 11.70 9.07 -11.38
CA ASN A 170 11.32 8.50 -10.06
C ASN A 170 10.04 9.06 -9.46
N ASP A 171 9.11 9.48 -10.30
CA ASP A 171 7.79 9.86 -9.80
C ASP A 171 7.07 8.65 -9.19
N LYS A 172 6.48 8.86 -8.02
CA LYS A 172 5.63 7.89 -7.35
C LYS A 172 4.24 8.47 -7.21
N ILE A 173 3.27 7.78 -7.80
CA ILE A 173 1.88 8.22 -7.80
C ILE A 173 1.01 7.11 -7.20
N TRP A 174 0.40 7.41 -6.06
CA TRP A 174 -0.67 6.59 -5.46
C TRP A 174 -1.99 7.16 -5.93
N VAL A 175 -2.83 6.33 -6.49
CA VAL A 175 -4.09 6.75 -7.11
C VAL A 175 -5.26 6.05 -6.45
N PHE A 176 -6.30 6.82 -6.13
CA PHE A 176 -7.61 6.33 -5.77
C PHE A 176 -8.53 6.55 -6.97
N ASP A 177 -8.91 5.49 -7.63
CA ASP A 177 -9.80 5.53 -8.79
C ASP A 177 -11.24 5.67 -8.31
N VAL A 178 -11.84 6.82 -8.57
CA VAL A 178 -13.18 7.16 -8.08
C VAL A 178 -14.27 6.33 -8.77
N ALA A 179 -14.04 5.91 -10.01
CA ALA A 179 -15.03 5.13 -10.77
C ALA A 179 -15.11 3.66 -10.30
N THR A 180 -13.96 3.07 -9.96
CA THR A 180 -13.87 1.66 -9.61
C THR A 180 -13.69 1.42 -8.10
N GLY A 181 -13.29 2.44 -7.34
CA GLY A 181 -12.88 2.31 -5.95
C GLY A 181 -11.51 1.67 -5.76
N GLU A 182 -10.75 1.48 -6.83
CA GLU A 182 -9.43 0.85 -6.80
C GLU A 182 -8.38 1.78 -6.19
N PHE A 183 -7.52 1.22 -5.33
CA PHE A 183 -6.29 1.87 -4.90
C PHE A 183 -5.09 1.29 -5.64
N ARG A 184 -4.35 2.13 -6.35
CA ARG A 184 -3.12 1.76 -7.05
C ARG A 184 -1.90 2.37 -6.40
N ALA A 185 -0.95 1.51 -6.00
CA ALA A 185 0.34 1.92 -5.45
C ALA A 185 1.45 1.72 -6.50
N PRO A 186 2.42 2.64 -6.60
CA PRO A 186 3.52 2.54 -7.59
C PRO A 186 4.59 1.51 -7.22
N GLY A 187 4.43 0.79 -6.13
CA GLY A 187 5.40 -0.19 -5.65
C GLY A 187 4.81 -1.15 -4.63
N ARG A 188 5.70 -1.79 -3.89
CA ARG A 188 5.33 -2.78 -2.87
C ARG A 188 4.54 -2.14 -1.73
N ILE A 189 3.49 -2.83 -1.29
CA ILE A 189 2.77 -2.51 -0.06
C ILE A 189 3.34 -3.41 1.03
N THR A 190 3.81 -2.82 2.13
CA THR A 190 4.25 -3.55 3.32
C THR A 190 3.18 -3.39 4.39
N ALA A 191 2.64 -4.52 4.83
CA ALA A 191 1.63 -4.58 5.89
C ALA A 191 1.90 -5.79 6.78
N THR A 192 1.51 -5.73 8.03
CA THR A 192 1.57 -6.89 8.95
C THR A 192 0.54 -7.95 8.53
N GLU A 193 -0.61 -7.52 8.07
CA GLU A 193 -1.70 -8.36 7.58
C GLU A 193 -2.50 -7.62 6.53
N ILE A 194 -3.00 -8.33 5.53
CA ILE A 194 -3.92 -7.79 4.52
C ILE A 194 -5.26 -8.52 4.67
N LEU A 195 -6.30 -7.77 5.06
CA LEU A 195 -7.68 -8.27 5.12
C LEU A 195 -8.35 -8.07 3.76
N LEU A 196 -8.87 -9.14 3.21
CA LEU A 196 -9.61 -9.14 1.94
C LEU A 196 -11.07 -9.50 2.22
N SER A 197 -11.98 -8.54 2.10
CA SER A 197 -13.43 -8.75 2.23
C SER A 197 -13.90 -9.40 3.55
N GLY A 198 -13.22 -9.15 4.66
CA GLY A 198 -13.61 -9.58 6.01
C GLY A 198 -13.43 -11.07 6.32
N LYS A 199 -13.31 -11.95 5.32
CA LYS A 199 -13.18 -13.41 5.49
C LYS A 199 -11.92 -14.01 4.88
N SER A 200 -11.24 -13.27 4.02
CA SER A 200 -9.98 -13.70 3.42
C SER A 200 -8.86 -12.77 3.85
N ARG A 201 -7.68 -13.32 4.12
CA ARG A 201 -6.51 -12.55 4.54
C ARG A 201 -5.21 -13.23 4.14
N VAL A 202 -4.16 -12.44 4.01
CA VAL A 202 -2.78 -12.91 3.89
C VAL A 202 -2.11 -12.73 5.25
N GLY A 203 -1.66 -13.82 5.84
CA GLY A 203 -0.96 -13.79 7.14
C GLY A 203 0.46 -13.20 7.05
N PRO A 204 1.11 -12.91 8.19
CA PRO A 204 2.46 -12.37 8.24
C PRO A 204 3.51 -13.29 7.62
N ASP A 205 3.26 -14.59 7.58
CA ASP A 205 4.07 -15.66 6.98
C ASP A 205 3.80 -15.86 5.48
N GLY A 206 2.87 -15.07 4.88
CA GLY A 206 2.43 -15.20 3.49
C GLY A 206 1.37 -16.28 3.28
N ASN A 207 0.91 -16.97 4.33
CA ASN A 207 -0.17 -17.95 4.24
C ASN A 207 -1.51 -17.28 3.95
N LEU A 208 -2.39 -17.95 3.21
CA LEU A 208 -3.70 -17.47 2.84
C LEU A 208 -4.78 -18.08 3.73
N TYR A 209 -5.65 -17.25 4.28
CA TYR A 209 -6.86 -17.69 4.98
C TYR A 209 -8.08 -17.46 4.09
N GLY A 210 -9.02 -18.39 4.07
CA GLY A 210 -10.25 -18.24 3.31
C GLY A 210 -11.26 -19.36 3.51
N ASP A 211 -12.54 -19.04 3.30
CA ASP A 211 -13.65 -19.98 3.43
C ASP A 211 -13.56 -21.11 2.39
N VAL A 212 -12.95 -20.87 1.23
CA VAL A 212 -12.80 -21.85 0.13
C VAL A 212 -12.07 -23.12 0.60
N TRP A 213 -11.12 -22.98 1.51
CA TRP A 213 -10.39 -24.12 2.07
C TRP A 213 -10.64 -24.33 3.57
N GLY A 214 -11.68 -23.67 4.13
CA GLY A 214 -12.12 -23.87 5.50
C GLY A 214 -11.14 -23.39 6.58
N GLY A 215 -10.26 -22.43 6.23
CA GLY A 215 -9.25 -21.93 7.15
C GLY A 215 -7.97 -21.48 6.43
N TRP A 216 -6.82 -21.88 6.93
CA TRP A 216 -5.53 -21.59 6.31
C TRP A 216 -5.23 -22.56 5.16
N LEU A 217 -4.74 -22.03 4.03
CA LEU A 217 -4.38 -22.81 2.84
C LEU A 217 -3.34 -23.91 3.16
N ASN A 218 -2.34 -23.59 3.99
CA ASN A 218 -1.32 -24.56 4.37
C ASN A 218 -1.92 -25.78 5.09
N ASP A 219 -2.86 -25.54 6.03
CA ASP A 219 -3.56 -26.61 6.75
C ASP A 219 -4.42 -27.43 5.79
N PHE A 220 -5.13 -26.78 4.88
CA PHE A 220 -5.89 -27.44 3.83
C PHE A 220 -5.01 -28.35 2.99
N LEU A 221 -3.85 -27.88 2.54
CA LEU A 221 -2.91 -28.67 1.75
C LEU A 221 -2.35 -29.85 2.54
N ILE A 222 -1.97 -29.65 3.80
CA ILE A 222 -1.47 -30.72 4.66
C ILE A 222 -2.53 -31.82 4.89
N ASN A 223 -3.77 -31.43 5.06
CA ASN A 223 -4.86 -32.36 5.42
C ASN A 223 -5.49 -33.06 4.20
N ASN A 224 -5.39 -32.46 3.00
CA ASN A 224 -6.09 -32.98 1.82
C ASN A 224 -5.19 -33.49 0.69
N TYR A 225 -3.89 -33.24 0.78
CA TYR A 225 -2.93 -33.71 -0.22
C TYR A 225 -1.85 -34.56 0.43
N ASN A 226 -1.56 -35.68 -0.25
CA ASN A 226 -0.50 -36.61 0.19
C ASN A 226 0.86 -35.90 0.19
N ARG A 227 1.66 -36.19 1.22
CA ARG A 227 3.06 -35.80 1.22
C ARG A 227 3.78 -36.47 0.04
N LYS A 228 4.78 -35.77 -0.49
CA LYS A 228 5.59 -36.31 -1.57
C LYS A 228 6.26 -37.62 -1.14
N ASN A 229 6.09 -38.69 -1.93
CA ASN A 229 6.75 -39.95 -1.69
C ASN A 229 8.28 -39.81 -1.71
N THR A 230 8.97 -40.60 -0.90
CA THR A 230 10.42 -40.71 -0.90
C THR A 230 10.84 -42.05 -1.42
N ALA A 231 11.99 -42.13 -2.05
CA ALA A 231 12.49 -43.38 -2.65
C ALA A 231 14.01 -43.42 -2.77
N SER A 232 14.55 -44.66 -2.82
CA SER A 232 15.87 -44.97 -3.32
C SER A 232 15.70 -46.05 -4.39
N LEU A 233 15.80 -45.67 -5.66
CA LEU A 233 15.41 -46.52 -6.81
C LEU A 233 16.58 -47.31 -7.40
N GLY A 234 17.51 -47.77 -6.58
CA GLY A 234 18.56 -48.69 -6.99
C GLY A 234 18.09 -50.14 -7.11
N ASP A 235 19.03 -51.06 -7.49
CA ASP A 235 18.76 -52.51 -7.59
C ASP A 235 18.40 -53.15 -6.24
N TYR A 236 18.78 -52.51 -5.16
CA TYR A 236 18.40 -52.83 -3.78
C TYR A 236 17.70 -51.58 -3.21
N GLY A 237 16.44 -51.48 -3.52
CA GLY A 237 15.70 -50.22 -3.43
C GLY A 237 14.45 -50.25 -2.55
N TRP A 238 13.87 -49.06 -2.40
CA TRP A 238 12.61 -48.86 -1.69
C TRP A 238 11.88 -47.64 -2.17
N VAL A 239 10.57 -47.61 -1.97
CA VAL A 239 9.69 -46.46 -2.07
C VAL A 239 8.79 -46.38 -0.84
N ARG A 240 8.58 -45.17 -0.34
CA ARG A 240 7.73 -44.94 0.81
C ARG A 240 6.65 -43.88 0.46
N ASP A 241 5.43 -44.23 0.78
CA ASP A 241 4.33 -43.25 0.88
C ASP A 241 4.43 -42.53 2.23
N GLU A 242 4.83 -41.26 2.20
CA GLU A 242 5.04 -40.46 3.41
C GLU A 242 3.74 -40.09 4.14
N SER A 243 2.57 -40.27 3.49
CA SER A 243 1.26 -40.02 4.11
C SER A 243 0.83 -41.16 4.99
N THR A 244 1.01 -42.41 4.53
CA THR A 244 0.58 -43.62 5.20
C THR A 244 1.69 -44.34 5.95
N GLY A 245 2.94 -44.05 5.61
CA GLY A 245 4.13 -44.77 6.06
C GLY A 245 4.31 -46.11 5.36
N PHE A 246 3.51 -46.44 4.36
CA PHE A 246 3.64 -47.68 3.60
C PHE A 246 4.93 -47.69 2.78
N ILE A 247 5.67 -48.81 2.89
CA ILE A 247 6.96 -49.00 2.21
C ILE A 247 6.89 -50.25 1.33
N MET A 248 7.35 -50.13 0.10
CA MET A 248 7.72 -51.24 -0.77
C MET A 248 9.23 -51.28 -0.90
N GLN A 249 9.81 -52.49 -0.80
CA GLN A 249 11.26 -52.70 -0.92
C GLN A 249 11.55 -53.90 -1.81
N TRP A 250 12.66 -53.88 -2.50
CA TRP A 250 13.04 -54.92 -3.42
C TRP A 250 14.56 -55.05 -3.51
N GLY A 251 14.97 -56.22 -4.01
CA GLY A 251 16.39 -56.46 -4.28
C GLY A 251 16.65 -57.86 -4.82
N THR A 252 17.90 -58.06 -5.20
CA THR A 252 18.42 -59.34 -5.61
C THR A 252 19.50 -59.80 -4.63
N LEU A 253 19.45 -61.06 -4.24
CA LEU A 253 20.48 -61.71 -3.47
C LEU A 253 21.25 -62.69 -4.39
N GLY A 254 22.57 -62.62 -4.43
CA GLY A 254 23.41 -63.51 -5.23
C GLY A 254 23.47 -64.95 -4.67
N SER A 255 23.08 -65.15 -3.40
CA SER A 255 22.99 -66.43 -2.73
C SER A 255 21.86 -66.38 -1.72
N SER A 256 21.16 -67.47 -1.52
CA SER A 256 20.07 -67.62 -0.57
C SER A 256 20.43 -68.58 0.58
N ASN A 257 19.49 -68.73 1.51
CA ASN A 257 19.57 -69.52 2.74
C ASN A 257 20.24 -68.73 3.88
N GLY A 258 19.63 -67.62 4.22
CA GLY A 258 20.10 -66.77 5.33
C GLY A 258 19.16 -65.65 5.69
N THR A 259 19.55 -64.90 6.68
CA THR A 259 18.86 -63.68 7.10
C THR A 259 19.57 -62.48 6.52
N TYR A 260 18.79 -61.55 5.92
CA TYR A 260 19.30 -60.40 5.19
C TYR A 260 18.64 -59.15 5.72
N ASN A 261 19.30 -58.00 5.61
CA ASN A 261 18.73 -56.69 6.00
C ASN A 261 17.92 -56.14 4.85
N PHE A 262 16.81 -55.48 5.20
CA PHE A 262 16.10 -54.60 4.25
C PHE A 262 16.96 -53.38 3.93
N PRO A 263 16.81 -52.76 2.72
CA PRO A 263 17.46 -51.49 2.39
C PRO A 263 17.09 -50.38 3.39
N ARG A 264 15.89 -50.46 3.93
CA ARG A 264 15.35 -49.54 4.94
C ARG A 264 14.54 -50.30 5.97
N GLU A 265 14.68 -49.99 7.25
CA GLU A 265 13.87 -50.54 8.30
C GLU A 265 12.41 -50.10 8.14
N PHE A 266 11.46 -51.00 8.29
CA PHE A 266 10.05 -50.69 8.34
C PHE A 266 9.72 -49.98 9.69
N PRO A 267 8.98 -48.86 9.67
CA PRO A 267 8.66 -48.13 10.92
C PRO A 267 7.96 -48.94 11.96
N ALA A 268 7.02 -49.77 11.58
CA ALA A 268 6.22 -50.60 12.49
C ALA A 268 6.50 -52.10 12.28
N SER A 269 6.23 -52.61 11.07
CA SER A 269 6.41 -54.05 10.77
C SER A 269 6.52 -54.30 9.25
N CYS A 270 7.23 -55.35 8.88
CA CYS A 270 7.12 -55.96 7.56
C CYS A 270 5.89 -56.86 7.54
N PHE A 271 5.01 -56.68 6.56
CA PHE A 271 3.76 -57.44 6.42
C PHE A 271 4.01 -58.75 5.67
N ALA A 272 4.78 -58.69 4.61
CA ALA A 272 5.08 -59.84 3.79
C ALA A 272 6.42 -59.69 3.05
N VAL A 273 7.06 -60.82 2.81
CA VAL A 273 8.21 -60.94 1.94
C VAL A 273 7.89 -61.99 0.87
N PHE A 274 8.04 -61.62 -0.38
CA PHE A 274 7.91 -62.50 -1.53
C PHE A 274 9.26 -62.76 -2.10
N VAL A 275 9.58 -64.04 -2.31
CA VAL A 275 10.88 -64.43 -2.83
C VAL A 275 10.67 -65.35 -4.05
N THR A 276 11.40 -65.09 -5.10
CA THR A 276 11.37 -65.90 -6.30
C THR A 276 12.76 -66.27 -6.74
N ASN A 277 12.89 -67.43 -7.39
CA ASN A 277 14.18 -67.88 -7.96
C ASN A 277 14.59 -66.94 -9.10
N ASN A 278 15.82 -66.48 -9.10
CA ASN A 278 16.45 -65.66 -10.14
C ASN A 278 17.51 -66.44 -10.94
N ASN A 279 17.40 -67.73 -10.91
CA ASN A 279 18.28 -68.57 -11.68
C ASN A 279 17.69 -68.88 -13.07
N GLN A 280 18.55 -68.96 -14.06
CA GLN A 280 18.14 -69.44 -15.38
C GLN A 280 17.82 -70.94 -15.30
N GLN A 281 16.99 -71.36 -16.20
CA GLN A 281 16.46 -72.66 -16.35
C GLN A 281 17.44 -73.79 -16.02
N GLY A 282 17.05 -74.70 -15.23
CA GLY A 282 17.77 -75.96 -15.05
C GLY A 282 18.02 -76.30 -13.61
N GLY A 283 18.13 -77.54 -13.38
CA GLY A 283 18.35 -78.12 -12.09
C GLY A 283 17.04 -78.23 -11.28
N SER A 284 17.21 -78.69 -10.11
CA SER A 284 16.09 -79.05 -9.24
C SER A 284 15.66 -77.97 -8.29
N VAL A 285 15.95 -76.69 -8.59
CA VAL A 285 15.68 -75.56 -7.66
C VAL A 285 14.63 -74.63 -8.27
N ASP A 286 13.38 -75.01 -8.06
CA ASP A 286 12.21 -74.20 -8.52
C ASP A 286 11.50 -73.51 -7.37
N ASN A 287 11.86 -73.78 -6.11
CA ASN A 287 11.10 -73.36 -4.95
C ASN A 287 11.88 -72.34 -4.12
N ALA A 288 11.49 -71.11 -4.17
CA ALA A 288 12.05 -70.05 -3.33
C ALA A 288 11.02 -69.58 -2.31
N PHE A 289 11.46 -69.27 -1.10
CA PHE A 289 10.57 -68.79 -0.05
C PHE A 289 11.31 -67.82 0.87
N GLY A 290 10.53 -66.99 1.55
CA GLY A 290 11.03 -66.06 2.54
C GLY A 290 9.95 -65.61 3.52
N TYR A 291 10.36 -65.04 4.59
CA TYR A 291 9.47 -64.49 5.61
C TYR A 291 10.13 -63.32 6.35
N PRO A 292 9.35 -62.41 6.94
CA PRO A 292 9.91 -61.36 7.79
C PRO A 292 10.51 -61.97 9.07
N VAL A 293 11.71 -61.56 9.45
CA VAL A 293 12.35 -61.93 10.73
C VAL A 293 12.12 -60.79 11.73
N SER A 294 12.23 -59.57 11.30
CA SER A 294 12.01 -58.38 12.10
C SER A 294 11.59 -57.21 11.17
N LYS A 295 11.45 -56.03 11.73
CA LYS A 295 11.22 -54.83 10.94
C LYS A 295 12.41 -54.41 10.07
N SER A 296 13.61 -54.93 10.36
CA SER A 296 14.83 -54.62 9.64
C SER A 296 15.41 -55.82 8.85
N GLN A 297 14.88 -57.05 9.06
CA GLN A 297 15.45 -58.27 8.50
C GLN A 297 14.39 -59.24 7.97
N PHE A 298 14.80 -60.00 6.97
CA PHE A 298 14.03 -61.08 6.38
C PHE A 298 14.90 -62.31 6.16
N PHE A 299 14.28 -63.47 6.17
CA PHE A 299 14.90 -64.72 5.74
C PHE A 299 14.53 -65.04 4.30
N ALA A 300 15.46 -65.52 3.53
CA ALA A 300 15.24 -66.02 2.17
C ALA A 300 16.05 -67.30 1.90
N ALA A 301 15.40 -68.26 1.26
CA ALA A 301 16.05 -69.54 0.91
C ALA A 301 15.42 -70.13 -0.38
N THR A 302 16.15 -71.06 -1.00
CA THR A 302 15.70 -71.93 -2.07
C THR A 302 15.71 -73.39 -1.64
N LYS A 303 14.80 -74.19 -2.16
CA LYS A 303 14.70 -75.63 -1.91
C LYS A 303 14.73 -76.41 -3.21
N ALA A 304 15.30 -77.59 -3.16
CA ALA A 304 15.21 -78.55 -4.26
C ALA A 304 13.78 -79.05 -4.47
N SER A 305 13.36 -79.15 -5.71
CA SER A 305 12.01 -79.69 -6.07
C SER A 305 11.91 -81.19 -5.91
N THR A 306 13.03 -81.89 -5.86
CA THR A 306 13.12 -83.35 -5.81
C THR A 306 12.96 -83.90 -4.40
N ASP A 307 13.51 -83.25 -3.40
CA ASP A 307 13.58 -83.77 -2.02
C ASP A 307 13.18 -82.74 -0.93
N GLY A 308 12.94 -81.47 -1.33
CA GLY A 308 12.58 -80.40 -0.43
C GLY A 308 13.69 -79.90 0.44
N ASN A 309 14.94 -80.35 0.27
CA ASN A 309 16.07 -79.87 1.01
C ASN A 309 16.47 -78.46 0.63
N VAL A 310 16.99 -77.69 1.55
CA VAL A 310 17.50 -76.34 1.29
C VAL A 310 18.77 -76.43 0.45
N VAL A 311 18.83 -75.66 -0.62
CA VAL A 311 19.97 -75.60 -1.55
C VAL A 311 20.62 -74.23 -1.46
N ASN A 312 21.88 -74.18 -1.04
CA ASN A 312 22.65 -72.97 -0.89
C ASN A 312 23.20 -72.49 -2.23
N GLY A 313 23.45 -71.21 -2.34
CA GLY A 313 24.18 -70.60 -3.44
C GLY A 313 23.35 -70.23 -4.67
N TYR A 314 22.00 -70.29 -4.58
CA TYR A 314 21.14 -69.85 -5.67
C TYR A 314 20.66 -68.42 -5.48
N PRO A 315 20.70 -67.62 -6.55
CA PRO A 315 20.23 -66.24 -6.49
C PRO A 315 18.70 -66.17 -6.42
N VAL A 316 18.21 -65.20 -5.67
CA VAL A 316 16.77 -64.89 -5.56
C VAL A 316 16.49 -63.41 -5.73
N VAL A 317 15.34 -63.07 -6.29
CA VAL A 317 14.78 -61.75 -6.22
C VAL A 317 13.74 -61.74 -5.13
N TRP A 318 13.69 -60.69 -4.39
CA TRP A 318 12.74 -60.53 -3.31
C TRP A 318 12.00 -59.17 -3.40
N PHE A 319 10.78 -59.17 -2.90
CA PHE A 319 9.97 -57.98 -2.73
C PHE A 319 9.33 -58.05 -1.36
N ALA A 320 9.28 -56.90 -0.67
CA ALA A 320 8.71 -56.82 0.66
C ALA A 320 7.83 -55.57 0.81
N ILE A 321 6.78 -55.72 1.59
CA ILE A 321 5.83 -54.61 1.91
C ILE A 321 5.65 -54.51 3.41
N GLY A 322 5.41 -53.28 3.88
CA GLY A 322 5.17 -53.00 5.31
C GLY A 322 4.97 -51.53 5.58
N ARG A 323 4.96 -51.16 6.83
CA ARG A 323 4.90 -49.78 7.30
C ARG A 323 5.60 -49.59 8.63
#